data_04d81a001ea522ae16b49bcd6c6a6d7b
#
_entry.id   04d81a001ea522ae16b49bcd6c6a6d7b
#
_cell.length_a   1.000
_cell.length_b   1.000
_cell.length_c   1.000
_cell.angle_alpha   90.00
_cell.angle_beta   90.00
_cell.angle_gamma   90.00
#
_symmetry.space_group_name_H-M   'P 1'
#
loop_
_entity.id
_entity.type
_entity.pdbx_description
1 polymer ?
#
loop_
_entity_poly.entity_id
_entity_poly.type
_entity_poly.pdbx_seq_one_letter_code
_entity_poly.pdbx_strand_id
1 'polypeptide(L)'
;EIFSLQRAMITMGFEEVKNIVMCLVFVENVLKELKLRTDIILELWKHSVFVACAARTLAGRMFSEDPQKVFTIALLHDIGKIIFYITVENYNELIAKVHSKGKSLNREEREIYGTDHEELGYILSVKWQFPEEFSQIIRYHHDGKVAGKHESLLRLARAADRFSTASVHDSEPETFILLKERDGIMKEVEKIMNIFQLNSHGTR
;
A
#
# COMPACT_ATOMS: atom_id res chain seq x y z
N GLU A 1 17.14 14.73 -1.20
CA GLU A 1 16.31 15.81 -1.77
C GLU A 1 14.93 15.71 -1.12
N ILE A 2 14.56 16.77 -0.44
CA ILE A 2 13.24 16.90 0.17
C ILE A 2 12.23 16.98 -0.96
N PHE A 3 11.35 15.99 -1.07
CA PHE A 3 10.22 16.07 -1.97
C PHE A 3 9.36 17.25 -1.57
N SER A 4 9.40 18.35 -2.32
CA SER A 4 8.57 19.50 -1.99
C SER A 4 7.12 19.16 -2.36
N LEU A 5 6.19 19.47 -1.47
CA LEU A 5 4.75 19.42 -1.72
C LEU A 5 4.39 20.09 -3.06
N GLN A 6 5.11 21.16 -3.41
CA GLN A 6 4.99 21.85 -4.70
C GLN A 6 5.26 20.94 -5.89
N ARG A 7 6.27 20.07 -5.81
CA ARG A 7 6.59 19.15 -6.91
C ARG A 7 5.55 18.03 -7.05
N ALA A 8 5.03 17.54 -5.93
CA ALA A 8 3.90 16.61 -5.95
C ALA A 8 2.65 17.24 -6.57
N MET A 9 2.35 18.49 -6.21
CA MET A 9 1.21 19.24 -6.77
C MET A 9 1.36 19.52 -8.28
N ILE A 10 2.58 19.74 -8.78
CA ILE A 10 2.85 19.94 -10.21
C ILE A 10 2.71 18.62 -10.98
N THR A 11 3.18 17.51 -10.41
CA THR A 11 3.23 16.20 -11.09
C THR A 11 1.90 15.47 -11.05
N MET A 12 1.20 15.51 -9.93
CA MET A 12 -0.03 14.76 -9.69
C MET A 12 -1.30 15.60 -9.83
N GLY A 13 -1.18 16.92 -9.74
CA GLY A 13 -2.32 17.83 -9.62
C GLY A 13 -2.64 18.17 -8.17
N PHE A 14 -3.21 19.35 -7.97
CA PHE A 14 -3.55 19.86 -6.63
C PHE A 14 -4.65 19.03 -5.96
N GLU A 15 -5.68 18.66 -6.71
CA GLU A 15 -6.83 17.91 -6.18
C GLU A 15 -6.41 16.50 -5.76
N GLU A 16 -5.57 15.82 -6.54
CA GLU A 16 -5.06 14.50 -6.20
C GLU A 16 -4.23 14.51 -4.92
N VAL A 17 -3.31 15.47 -4.79
CA VAL A 17 -2.51 15.65 -3.57
C VAL A 17 -3.40 15.99 -2.39
N LYS A 18 -4.37 16.87 -2.55
CA LYS A 18 -5.36 17.21 -1.51
C LYS A 18 -6.11 15.94 -1.04
N ASN A 19 -6.63 15.15 -1.97
CA ASN A 19 -7.37 13.93 -1.66
C ASN A 19 -6.52 12.90 -0.90
N ILE A 20 -5.27 12.70 -1.32
CA ILE A 20 -4.33 11.81 -0.62
C ILE A 20 -4.03 12.32 0.79
N VAL A 21 -3.75 13.62 0.96
CA VAL A 21 -3.50 14.21 2.27
C VAL A 21 -4.74 14.09 3.15
N MET A 22 -5.94 14.38 2.64
CA MET A 22 -7.19 14.21 3.37
C MET A 22 -7.42 12.77 3.78
N CYS A 23 -7.10 11.81 2.91
CA CYS A 23 -7.14 10.38 3.22
C CYS A 23 -6.19 10.03 4.37
N LEU A 24 -4.94 10.45 4.30
CA LEU A 24 -3.95 10.18 5.34
C LEU A 24 -4.34 10.78 6.69
N VAL A 25 -4.82 12.03 6.69
CA VAL A 25 -5.32 12.72 7.90
C VAL A 25 -6.56 12.02 8.45
N PHE A 26 -7.49 11.60 7.60
CA PHE A 26 -8.67 10.85 8.02
C PHE A 26 -8.28 9.52 8.66
N VAL A 27 -7.43 8.75 7.99
CA VAL A 27 -6.91 7.47 8.52
C VAL A 27 -6.23 7.69 9.87
N GLU A 28 -5.36 8.68 9.99
CA GLU A 28 -4.66 8.99 11.24
C GLU A 28 -5.63 9.34 12.38
N ASN A 29 -6.63 10.19 12.11
CA ASN A 29 -7.63 10.57 13.09
C ASN A 29 -8.53 9.40 13.50
N VAL A 30 -9.01 8.62 12.53
CA VAL A 30 -9.83 7.43 12.79
C VAL A 30 -9.06 6.41 13.62
N LEU A 31 -7.80 6.16 13.28
CA LEU A 31 -6.96 5.22 14.02
C LEU A 31 -6.70 5.69 15.46
N LYS A 32 -6.52 7.00 15.68
CA LYS A 32 -6.37 7.61 17.02
C LYS A 32 -7.65 7.50 17.85
N GLU A 33 -8.80 7.85 17.27
CA GLU A 33 -10.10 7.81 17.97
C GLU A 33 -10.50 6.39 18.37
N LEU A 34 -10.23 5.41 17.53
CA LEU A 34 -10.60 4.01 17.77
C LEU A 34 -9.68 3.29 18.76
N LYS A 35 -8.64 3.98 19.28
CA LYS A 35 -7.66 3.39 20.20
C LYS A 35 -7.09 2.07 19.68
N LEU A 36 -6.96 1.94 18.34
CA LEU A 36 -6.32 0.78 17.75
C LEU A 36 -4.89 0.65 18.27
N ARG A 37 -4.46 -0.58 18.48
CA ARG A 37 -3.11 -0.85 18.97
C ARG A 37 -2.09 -0.26 18.00
N THR A 38 -1.20 0.54 18.55
CA THR A 38 -0.17 1.27 17.79
C THR A 38 0.72 0.32 16.98
N ASP A 39 0.99 -0.89 17.51
CA ASP A 39 1.78 -1.90 16.83
C ASP A 39 1.14 -2.42 15.54
N ILE A 40 -0.17 -2.65 15.53
CA ILE A 40 -0.93 -3.08 14.34
C ILE A 40 -0.87 -2.01 13.24
N ILE A 41 -1.06 -0.76 13.63
CA ILE A 41 -0.97 0.38 12.70
C ILE A 41 0.43 0.47 12.10
N LEU A 42 1.45 0.33 12.93
CA LEU A 42 2.85 0.37 12.49
C LEU A 42 3.19 -0.77 11.53
N GLU A 43 2.66 -1.97 11.76
CA GLU A 43 2.86 -3.11 10.84
C GLU A 43 2.20 -2.85 9.48
N LEU A 44 0.95 -2.38 9.46
CA LEU A 44 0.26 -2.02 8.22
C LEU A 44 1.05 -0.94 7.44
N TRP A 45 1.46 0.13 8.12
CA TRP A 45 2.25 1.19 7.51
C TRP A 45 3.61 0.71 7.01
N LYS A 46 4.30 -0.12 7.79
CA LYS A 46 5.60 -0.68 7.38
C LYS A 46 5.48 -1.52 6.12
N HIS A 47 4.46 -2.35 6.03
CA HIS A 47 4.15 -3.10 4.82
C HIS A 47 3.88 -2.17 3.63
N SER A 48 2.95 -1.21 3.77
CA SER A 48 2.58 -0.27 2.71
C SER A 48 3.76 0.58 2.24
N VAL A 49 4.61 1.06 3.16
CA VAL A 49 5.83 1.83 2.82
C VAL A 49 6.84 0.94 2.10
N PHE A 50 7.02 -0.31 2.54
CA PHE A 50 7.92 -1.25 1.86
C PHE A 50 7.46 -1.50 0.42
N VAL A 51 6.18 -1.81 0.21
CA VAL A 51 5.60 -2.05 -1.11
C VAL A 51 5.73 -0.81 -1.99
N ALA A 52 5.49 0.38 -1.45
CA ALA A 52 5.65 1.64 -2.16
C ALA A 52 7.11 1.90 -2.62
N CYS A 53 8.09 1.70 -1.74
CA CYS A 53 9.50 1.85 -2.08
C CYS A 53 9.95 0.81 -3.13
N ALA A 54 9.52 -0.44 -2.99
CA ALA A 54 9.81 -1.50 -3.94
C ALA A 54 9.19 -1.23 -5.31
N ALA A 55 7.91 -0.88 -5.38
CA ALA A 55 7.21 -0.56 -6.62
C ALA A 55 7.82 0.66 -7.33
N ARG A 56 8.19 1.70 -6.59
CA ARG A 56 8.92 2.86 -7.14
C ARG A 56 10.28 2.47 -7.72
N THR A 57 11.01 1.62 -7.04
CA THR A 57 12.30 1.11 -7.52
C THR A 57 12.13 0.36 -8.84
N LEU A 58 11.11 -0.51 -8.94
CA LEU A 58 10.78 -1.20 -10.19
C LEU A 58 10.46 -0.22 -11.31
N ALA A 59 9.57 0.75 -11.07
CA ALA A 59 9.18 1.76 -12.06
C ALA A 59 10.41 2.51 -12.58
N GLY A 60 11.31 2.94 -11.70
CA GLY A 60 12.53 3.65 -12.07
C GLY A 60 13.52 2.77 -12.85
N ARG A 61 13.63 1.48 -12.55
CA ARG A 61 14.54 0.54 -13.24
C ARG A 61 13.98 0.03 -14.56
N MET A 62 12.67 -0.08 -14.68
CA MET A 62 12.01 -0.57 -15.89
C MET A 62 11.58 0.55 -16.83
N PHE A 63 11.68 1.82 -16.42
CA PHE A 63 11.28 3.01 -17.19
C PHE A 63 9.85 2.92 -17.77
N SER A 64 8.95 2.25 -17.05
CA SER A 64 7.61 1.93 -17.56
C SER A 64 6.54 2.90 -17.10
N GLU A 65 6.75 3.56 -15.95
CA GLU A 65 5.78 4.44 -15.30
C GLU A 65 6.49 5.54 -14.50
N ASP A 66 5.78 6.60 -14.14
CA ASP A 66 6.29 7.62 -13.21
C ASP A 66 6.52 6.99 -11.82
N PRO A 67 7.77 6.94 -11.34
CA PRO A 67 8.08 6.30 -10.05
C PRO A 67 7.34 6.92 -8.86
N GLN A 68 7.03 8.22 -8.89
CA GLN A 68 6.33 8.88 -7.79
C GLN A 68 4.84 8.51 -7.76
N LYS A 69 4.22 8.46 -8.92
CA LYS A 69 2.85 7.98 -9.07
C LYS A 69 2.72 6.53 -8.58
N VAL A 70 3.64 5.67 -9.01
CA VAL A 70 3.67 4.26 -8.59
C VAL A 70 3.85 4.13 -7.08
N PHE A 71 4.75 4.92 -6.48
CA PHE A 71 4.92 4.97 -5.02
C PHE A 71 3.61 5.26 -4.30
N THR A 72 2.88 6.29 -4.74
CA THR A 72 1.65 6.71 -4.06
C THR A 72 0.54 5.66 -4.21
N ILE A 73 0.37 5.10 -5.39
CA ILE A 73 -0.61 4.02 -5.63
C ILE A 73 -0.29 2.80 -4.75
N ALA A 74 0.96 2.38 -4.75
CA ALA A 74 1.41 1.24 -3.95
C ALA A 74 1.31 1.48 -2.43
N LEU A 75 1.50 2.72 -1.97
CA LEU A 75 1.30 3.08 -0.57
C LEU A 75 -0.15 2.87 -0.11
N LEU A 76 -1.10 3.05 -1.02
CA LEU A 76 -2.54 3.00 -0.72
C LEU A 76 -3.21 1.67 -1.10
N HIS A 77 -2.48 0.70 -1.67
CA HIS A 77 -3.07 -0.52 -2.21
C HIS A 77 -3.92 -1.28 -1.19
N ASP A 78 -3.49 -1.31 0.06
CA ASP A 78 -4.08 -2.05 1.17
C ASP A 78 -5.02 -1.20 2.07
N ILE A 79 -5.44 -0.03 1.60
CA ILE A 79 -6.24 0.90 2.42
C ILE A 79 -7.55 0.27 2.94
N GLY A 80 -8.09 -0.72 2.24
CA GLY A 80 -9.29 -1.44 2.66
C GLY A 80 -9.11 -2.26 3.93
N LYS A 81 -7.89 -2.69 4.27
CA LYS A 81 -7.59 -3.40 5.52
C LYS A 81 -7.93 -2.57 6.76
N ILE A 82 -7.89 -1.24 6.65
CA ILE A 82 -8.28 -0.34 7.73
C ILE A 82 -9.73 -0.59 8.17
N ILE A 83 -10.64 -0.84 7.21
CA ILE A 83 -12.04 -1.13 7.54
C ILE A 83 -12.14 -2.42 8.35
N PHE A 84 -11.42 -3.47 7.97
CA PHE A 84 -11.40 -4.72 8.73
C PHE A 84 -10.81 -4.52 10.13
N TYR A 85 -9.74 -3.76 10.27
CA TYR A 85 -9.18 -3.44 11.60
C TYR A 85 -10.17 -2.68 12.51
N ILE A 86 -11.06 -1.90 11.92
CA ILE A 86 -12.09 -1.14 12.65
C ILE A 86 -13.27 -2.01 13.02
N THR A 87 -13.69 -2.94 12.13
CA THR A 87 -14.98 -3.64 12.22
C THR A 87 -14.86 -5.08 12.68
N VAL A 88 -13.67 -5.68 12.57
CA VAL A 88 -13.45 -7.09 12.88
C VAL A 88 -12.48 -7.21 14.06
N GLU A 89 -12.98 -7.79 15.15
CA GLU A 89 -12.16 -8.11 16.30
C GLU A 89 -11.10 -9.16 15.94
N ASN A 90 -9.85 -8.92 16.40
CA ASN A 90 -8.72 -9.83 16.16
C ASN A 90 -8.38 -10.09 14.67
N TYR A 91 -8.66 -9.13 13.79
CA TYR A 91 -8.33 -9.27 12.36
C TYR A 91 -6.85 -9.60 12.08
N ASN A 92 -5.93 -9.09 12.90
CA ASN A 92 -4.51 -9.43 12.85
C ASN A 92 -4.23 -10.93 13.07
N GLU A 93 -5.01 -11.61 13.92
CA GLU A 93 -4.88 -13.06 14.12
C GLU A 93 -5.33 -13.84 12.89
N LEU A 94 -6.37 -13.36 12.21
CA LEU A 94 -6.78 -13.91 10.92
C LEU A 94 -5.64 -13.80 9.89
N ILE A 95 -5.03 -12.61 9.75
CA ILE A 95 -3.89 -12.38 8.85
C ILE A 95 -2.76 -13.36 9.16
N ALA A 96 -2.34 -13.44 10.42
CA ALA A 96 -1.26 -14.34 10.83
C ALA A 96 -1.57 -15.81 10.53
N LYS A 97 -2.79 -16.25 10.80
CA LYS A 97 -3.27 -17.62 10.52
C LYS A 97 -3.30 -17.94 9.03
N VAL A 98 -3.73 -16.97 8.20
CA VAL A 98 -3.79 -17.13 6.75
C VAL A 98 -2.38 -17.24 6.17
N HIS A 99 -1.49 -16.34 6.56
CA HIS A 99 -0.09 -16.36 6.14
C HIS A 99 0.65 -17.64 6.56
N SER A 100 0.46 -18.10 7.81
CA SER A 100 1.10 -19.34 8.29
C SER A 100 0.68 -20.59 7.51
N LYS A 101 -0.50 -20.55 6.87
CA LYS A 101 -1.04 -21.63 6.04
C LYS A 101 -0.74 -21.46 4.54
N GLY A 102 -0.04 -20.40 4.14
CA GLY A 102 0.24 -20.09 2.74
C GLY A 102 -1.03 -19.81 1.92
N LYS A 103 -2.10 -19.34 2.56
CA LYS A 103 -3.37 -19.03 1.91
C LYS A 103 -3.43 -17.58 1.45
N SER A 104 -4.38 -17.28 0.56
CA SER A 104 -4.67 -15.92 0.09
C SER A 104 -5.60 -15.22 1.06
N LEU A 105 -5.19 -14.05 1.58
CA LEU A 105 -5.96 -13.29 2.56
C LEU A 105 -7.30 -12.81 1.98
N ASN A 106 -7.30 -12.22 0.79
CA ASN A 106 -8.52 -11.73 0.14
C ASN A 106 -9.56 -12.85 -0.08
N ARG A 107 -9.14 -14.08 -0.35
CA ARG A 107 -10.06 -15.22 -0.48
C ARG A 107 -10.66 -15.64 0.85
N GLU A 108 -9.86 -15.73 1.89
CA GLU A 108 -10.35 -16.05 3.24
C GLU A 108 -11.30 -14.95 3.78
N GLU A 109 -11.00 -13.68 3.50
CA GLU A 109 -11.89 -12.56 3.81
C GLU A 109 -13.24 -12.70 3.12
N ARG A 110 -13.28 -12.97 1.81
CA ARG A 110 -14.53 -13.19 1.06
C ARG A 110 -15.32 -14.37 1.59
N GLU A 111 -14.63 -15.44 1.95
CA GLU A 111 -15.28 -16.63 2.49
C GLU A 111 -15.94 -16.37 3.86
N ILE A 112 -15.27 -15.61 4.73
CA ILE A 112 -15.72 -15.36 6.10
C ILE A 112 -16.71 -14.19 6.17
N TYR A 113 -16.43 -13.09 5.43
CA TYR A 113 -17.15 -11.82 5.58
C TYR A 113 -17.99 -11.43 4.37
N GLY A 114 -17.94 -12.19 3.26
CA GLY A 114 -18.64 -11.88 2.01
C GLY A 114 -18.03 -10.74 1.19
N THR A 115 -16.94 -10.14 1.65
CA THR A 115 -16.17 -9.08 0.98
C THR A 115 -14.70 -9.19 1.37
N ASP A 116 -13.83 -8.41 0.73
CA ASP A 116 -12.41 -8.37 1.03
C ASP A 116 -11.85 -6.95 1.06
N HIS A 117 -10.56 -6.82 1.44
CA HIS A 117 -9.90 -5.52 1.52
C HIS A 117 -9.73 -4.85 0.15
N GLU A 118 -9.66 -5.58 -0.96
CA GLU A 118 -9.62 -5.01 -2.30
C GLU A 118 -10.94 -4.30 -2.64
N GLU A 119 -12.09 -4.94 -2.38
CA GLU A 119 -13.41 -4.37 -2.60
C GLU A 119 -13.69 -3.17 -1.68
N LEU A 120 -13.37 -3.31 -0.38
CA LEU A 120 -13.54 -2.22 0.58
C LEU A 120 -12.64 -1.03 0.27
N GLY A 121 -11.40 -1.28 -0.12
CA GLY A 121 -10.46 -0.26 -0.57
C GLY A 121 -10.94 0.45 -1.84
N TYR A 122 -11.49 -0.29 -2.79
CA TYR A 122 -12.11 0.28 -3.99
C TYR A 122 -13.27 1.20 -3.65
N ILE A 123 -14.18 0.77 -2.80
CA ILE A 123 -15.33 1.59 -2.36
C ILE A 123 -14.85 2.89 -1.70
N LEU A 124 -13.83 2.82 -0.83
CA LEU A 124 -13.22 4.00 -0.22
C LEU A 124 -12.61 4.94 -1.25
N SER A 125 -11.82 4.40 -2.17
CA SER A 125 -11.12 5.19 -3.18
C SER A 125 -12.09 5.93 -4.11
N VAL A 126 -13.20 5.29 -4.50
CA VAL A 126 -14.27 5.92 -5.28
C VAL A 126 -14.97 7.01 -4.46
N LYS A 127 -15.30 6.73 -3.19
CA LYS A 127 -15.96 7.70 -2.30
C LYS A 127 -15.08 8.94 -2.08
N TRP A 128 -13.77 8.79 -2.03
CA TRP A 128 -12.81 9.88 -1.87
C TRP A 128 -12.35 10.49 -3.19
N GLN A 129 -12.96 10.09 -4.29
CA GLN A 129 -12.69 10.62 -5.63
C GLN A 129 -11.21 10.49 -6.04
N PHE A 130 -10.60 9.35 -5.72
CA PHE A 130 -9.27 9.05 -6.21
C PHE A 130 -9.28 8.91 -7.73
N PRO A 131 -8.16 9.22 -8.41
CA PRO A 131 -8.03 8.92 -9.82
C PRO A 131 -8.37 7.46 -10.13
N GLU A 132 -9.00 7.21 -11.29
CA GLU A 132 -9.45 5.87 -11.69
C GLU A 132 -8.35 4.81 -11.56
N GLU A 133 -7.13 5.15 -11.96
CA GLU A 133 -5.98 4.26 -11.89
C GLU A 133 -5.66 3.78 -10.47
N PHE A 134 -5.82 4.63 -9.44
CA PHE A 134 -5.66 4.26 -8.03
C PHE A 134 -6.73 3.24 -7.63
N SER A 135 -7.99 3.56 -7.92
CA SER A 135 -9.12 2.70 -7.58
C SER A 135 -9.01 1.32 -8.23
N GLN A 136 -8.56 1.26 -9.49
CA GLN A 136 -8.38 0.02 -10.21
C GLN A 136 -7.24 -0.83 -9.63
N ILE A 137 -6.11 -0.23 -9.26
CA ILE A 137 -5.00 -0.97 -8.65
C ILE A 137 -5.39 -1.48 -7.27
N ILE A 138 -6.03 -0.65 -6.44
CA ILE A 138 -6.54 -1.06 -5.13
C ILE A 138 -7.49 -2.26 -5.26
N ARG A 139 -8.40 -2.23 -6.25
CA ARG A 139 -9.39 -3.29 -6.46
C ARG A 139 -8.81 -4.62 -6.91
N TYR A 140 -7.70 -4.60 -7.64
CA TYR A 140 -7.24 -5.79 -8.36
C TYR A 140 -5.80 -6.20 -8.04
N HIS A 141 -5.18 -5.69 -6.98
CA HIS A 141 -3.76 -5.95 -6.72
C HIS A 141 -3.41 -7.41 -6.38
N HIS A 142 -4.38 -8.25 -6.01
CA HIS A 142 -4.15 -9.70 -5.84
C HIS A 142 -4.53 -10.50 -7.09
N ASP A 143 -5.81 -10.72 -7.34
CA ASP A 143 -6.29 -11.74 -8.29
C ASP A 143 -6.93 -11.16 -9.57
N GLY A 144 -7.22 -9.86 -9.64
CA GLY A 144 -7.95 -9.26 -10.74
C GLY A 144 -7.11 -9.04 -12.01
N LYS A 145 -7.78 -8.65 -13.07
CA LYS A 145 -7.14 -8.19 -14.32
C LYS A 145 -7.61 -6.78 -14.60
N VAL A 146 -6.68 -5.90 -14.88
CA VAL A 146 -6.94 -4.55 -15.39
C VAL A 146 -6.49 -4.54 -16.84
N ALA A 147 -7.39 -4.15 -17.74
CA ALA A 147 -7.06 -4.08 -19.16
C ALA A 147 -6.43 -2.75 -19.54
N GLY A 148 -5.54 -2.78 -20.53
CA GLY A 148 -5.04 -1.59 -21.20
C GLY A 148 -4.04 -0.77 -20.39
N LYS A 149 -4.27 0.53 -20.29
CA LYS A 149 -3.30 1.53 -19.78
C LYS A 149 -2.83 1.33 -18.33
N HIS A 150 -3.54 0.55 -17.51
CA HIS A 150 -3.20 0.35 -16.10
C HIS A 150 -2.51 -1.00 -15.81
N GLU A 151 -2.30 -1.83 -16.83
CA GLU A 151 -1.69 -3.15 -16.66
C GLU A 151 -0.26 -3.06 -16.12
N SER A 152 0.53 -2.09 -16.61
CA SER A 152 1.89 -1.85 -16.14
C SER A 152 1.92 -1.48 -14.65
N LEU A 153 1.06 -0.56 -14.22
CA LEU A 153 0.92 -0.16 -12.81
C LEU A 153 0.56 -1.34 -11.92
N LEU A 154 -0.42 -2.15 -12.34
CA LEU A 154 -0.86 -3.32 -11.60
C LEU A 154 0.27 -4.35 -11.44
N ARG A 155 1.03 -4.59 -12.52
CA ARG A 155 2.18 -5.50 -12.49
C ARG A 155 3.24 -5.06 -11.49
N LEU A 156 3.59 -3.77 -11.48
CA LEU A 156 4.58 -3.23 -10.54
C LEU A 156 4.12 -3.33 -9.09
N ALA A 157 2.86 -2.95 -8.81
CA ALA A 157 2.29 -3.04 -7.46
C ALA A 157 2.26 -4.48 -6.95
N ARG A 158 1.80 -5.42 -7.78
CA ARG A 158 1.77 -6.85 -7.45
C ARG A 158 3.14 -7.46 -7.22
N ALA A 159 4.10 -7.15 -8.07
CA ALA A 159 5.45 -7.66 -7.91
C ALA A 159 6.06 -7.19 -6.59
N ALA A 160 5.86 -5.93 -6.24
CA ALA A 160 6.34 -5.35 -4.99
C ALA A 160 5.64 -5.94 -3.76
N ASP A 161 4.31 -6.13 -3.82
CA ASP A 161 3.53 -6.72 -2.73
C ASP A 161 3.92 -8.19 -2.51
N ARG A 162 3.97 -9.00 -3.56
CA ARG A 162 4.45 -10.39 -3.47
C ARG A 162 5.87 -10.48 -2.89
N PHE A 163 6.76 -9.58 -3.30
CA PHE A 163 8.13 -9.55 -2.78
C PHE A 163 8.19 -9.24 -1.28
N SER A 164 7.24 -8.49 -0.75
CA SER A 164 7.16 -8.17 0.70
C SER A 164 6.77 -9.36 1.55
N THR A 165 6.00 -10.30 1.00
CA THR A 165 5.36 -11.41 1.73
C THR A 165 5.96 -12.78 1.42
N ALA A 166 6.68 -12.92 0.31
CA ALA A 166 7.13 -14.22 -0.20
C ALA A 166 8.53 -14.63 0.27
N SER A 167 8.68 -15.94 0.50
CA SER A 167 9.95 -16.62 0.33
C SER A 167 10.29 -16.61 -1.16
N VAL A 168 11.29 -15.81 -1.53
CA VAL A 168 11.62 -15.45 -2.92
C VAL A 168 12.05 -16.68 -3.71
N HIS A 169 11.17 -17.23 -4.50
CA HIS A 169 11.46 -18.29 -5.50
C HIS A 169 10.98 -17.94 -6.92
N ASP A 170 10.57 -16.68 -7.14
CA ASP A 170 10.11 -16.26 -8.45
C ASP A 170 11.28 -15.89 -9.38
N SER A 171 11.28 -16.49 -10.58
CA SER A 171 12.22 -16.18 -11.66
C SER A 171 11.80 -14.96 -12.50
N GLU A 172 10.87 -14.15 -12.02
CA GLU A 172 10.41 -12.95 -12.71
C GLU A 172 11.48 -11.86 -12.70
N PRO A 173 11.63 -11.07 -13.77
CA PRO A 173 12.61 -9.97 -13.85
C PRO A 173 12.47 -8.97 -12.72
N GLU A 174 11.25 -8.68 -12.28
CA GLU A 174 10.94 -7.80 -11.18
C GLU A 174 11.56 -8.28 -9.87
N THR A 175 11.46 -9.56 -9.58
CA THR A 175 12.04 -10.17 -8.38
C THR A 175 13.56 -10.04 -8.37
N PHE A 176 14.21 -10.24 -9.50
CA PHE A 176 15.67 -10.08 -9.61
C PHE A 176 16.10 -8.63 -9.33
N ILE A 177 15.37 -7.64 -9.87
CA ILE A 177 15.63 -6.23 -9.61
C ILE A 177 15.48 -5.93 -8.11
N LEU A 178 14.39 -6.38 -7.49
CA LEU A 178 14.10 -6.12 -6.08
C LEU A 178 15.12 -6.77 -5.15
N LEU A 179 15.58 -7.98 -5.46
CA LEU A 179 16.66 -8.63 -4.72
C LEU A 179 17.96 -7.82 -4.74
N LYS A 180 18.33 -7.32 -5.91
CA LYS A 180 19.54 -6.51 -6.09
C LYS A 180 19.45 -5.16 -5.36
N GLU A 181 18.28 -4.56 -5.31
CA GLU A 181 18.04 -3.24 -4.72
C GLU A 181 17.56 -3.31 -3.26
N ARG A 182 17.46 -4.50 -2.66
CA ARG A 182 16.84 -4.75 -1.35
C ARG A 182 17.42 -3.87 -0.24
N ASP A 183 18.73 -3.74 -0.16
CA ASP A 183 19.38 -2.94 0.89
C ASP A 183 19.05 -1.45 0.75
N GLY A 184 18.97 -0.94 -0.48
CA GLY A 184 18.55 0.42 -0.76
C GLY A 184 17.09 0.66 -0.38
N ILE A 185 16.21 -0.27 -0.72
CA ILE A 185 14.79 -0.23 -0.36
C ILE A 185 14.63 -0.22 1.17
N MET A 186 15.32 -1.11 1.89
CA MET A 186 15.23 -1.19 3.36
C MET A 186 15.70 0.09 4.04
N LYS A 187 16.80 0.69 3.61
CA LYS A 187 17.28 1.98 4.13
C LYS A 187 16.27 3.10 3.94
N GLU A 188 15.58 3.11 2.81
CA GLU A 188 14.56 4.10 2.52
C GLU A 188 13.30 3.88 3.38
N VAL A 189 12.86 2.64 3.53
CA VAL A 189 11.77 2.27 4.44
C VAL A 189 12.07 2.75 5.86
N GLU A 190 13.26 2.45 6.39
CA GLU A 190 13.69 2.91 7.71
C GLU A 190 13.66 4.43 7.84
N LYS A 191 14.15 5.15 6.84
CA LYS A 191 14.11 6.62 6.82
C LYS A 191 12.69 7.17 6.89
N ILE A 192 11.77 6.60 6.12
CA ILE A 192 10.35 7.03 6.11
C ILE A 192 9.69 6.68 7.44
N MET A 193 9.88 5.46 7.95
CA MET A 193 9.29 5.01 9.22
C MET A 193 9.77 5.83 10.41
N ASN A 194 11.05 6.25 10.44
CA ASN A 194 11.58 7.11 11.49
C ASN A 194 10.88 8.48 11.54
N ILE A 195 10.49 9.03 10.38
CA ILE A 195 9.71 10.29 10.33
C ILE A 195 8.34 10.11 10.99
N PHE A 196 7.67 8.98 10.76
CA PHE A 196 6.36 8.69 11.38
C PHE A 196 6.49 8.44 12.89
N GLN A 197 7.52 7.76 13.36
CA GLN A 197 7.73 7.49 14.79
C GLN A 197 8.05 8.76 15.58
N LEU A 198 8.81 9.71 15.02
CA LEU A 198 9.12 10.99 15.65
C LEU A 198 7.87 11.83 15.85
N ASN A 199 6.91 11.78 14.93
CA ASN A 199 5.64 12.51 15.03
C ASN A 199 4.66 11.87 16.03
N SER A 200 4.75 10.55 16.29
CA SER A 200 3.90 9.87 17.27
C SER A 200 4.27 10.15 18.73
N HIS A 201 5.49 10.63 18.99
CA HIS A 201 5.98 10.99 20.35
C HIS A 201 5.85 12.48 20.67
N GLY A 202 5.45 13.31 19.70
CA GLY A 202 5.35 14.77 19.84
C GLY A 202 4.01 15.30 20.37
N THR A 203 3.03 14.44 20.65
CA THR A 203 1.72 14.80 21.20
C THR A 203 1.54 14.16 22.59
N ARG A 204 2.24 14.73 23.56
CA ARG A 204 1.89 14.63 24.98
C ARG A 204 1.31 15.95 25.47
#